data_d064bc7a260be15b67177576751ca5f6
#
_entry.id   d064bc7a260be15b67177576751ca5f6
#
_cell.length_a   1.000
_cell.length_b   1.000
_cell.length_c   1.000
_cell.angle_alpha   90.00
_cell.angle_beta   90.00
_cell.angle_gamma   90.00
#
_symmetry.space_group_name_H-M   'P 1'
#
loop_
_entity.id
_entity.type
_entity.pdbx_description
1 polymer ?
#
loop_
_entity_poly.entity_id
_entity_poly.type
_entity_poly.pdbx_seq_one_letter_code
_entity_poly.pdbx_strand_id
1 'polypeptide(L)'
;MPETPRRFSRISIQSKLLLMLLLTSVLSVAVVGAIGFQSGRESLRESVFEQLTLIRSAQARMLEKAMRDLTSSMVVYTRGSTAEQAIAAFTAGYDELRDAEVPPERQQALVEFYQRNYGETDADADRDAAQARVQALLPRGNSQRYLQTTYTLAADTPEDRIELDDPGDGSAWSAANAQYNEFFRQVIKRQHSADALLIDARGNVVYSVGKGIDLGTNIQYGPYRGSNLAEAFKEAMNSNSLDEVVVRDFDTYQPSGIPTAWMVSPIGPAGNVQGVMALALPVDNLNRGLTFNGDWQGAGLGKTGETILVGPDLLMRSESRLFLEDPDAYRSDVVAAGTPVEVADEAIRQGSTILVQPVDTDAVGQALQGATGTLITEDYEGRRTLQAYSPVQTAGLNWVLVAKIDVAEAFAPVATFTRTLVLSTVAIVLVVCIAALLLARVFVRPIRRLEAGAEQIGAGDFDVELPVTSRDEFGDLTRAFNQMSSNLQTKERQLTEQRAENHRLLLSLMPEPVLERYRDGEENIAEEHQDVTVLFANVDGLD
;
A
#
# COMPACT_ATOMS: atom_id res chain seq x y z
N MET A 1 30.89 -64.97 7.39
CA MET A 1 30.22 -64.06 6.45
C MET A 1 31.24 -63.05 6.01
N PRO A 2 31.65 -62.97 4.75
CA PRO A 2 32.57 -61.98 4.27
C PRO A 2 31.83 -60.66 3.98
N GLU A 3 32.32 -59.59 4.58
CA GLU A 3 31.85 -58.22 4.33
C GLU A 3 32.14 -57.80 2.88
N THR A 4 31.10 -57.47 2.14
CA THR A 4 31.22 -56.88 0.80
C THR A 4 31.78 -55.47 0.90
N PRO A 5 32.86 -55.13 0.20
CA PRO A 5 33.39 -53.76 0.20
C PRO A 5 32.38 -52.84 -0.47
N ARG A 6 31.93 -51.79 0.25
CA ARG A 6 31.16 -50.65 -0.30
C ARG A 6 31.98 -50.03 -1.44
N ARG A 7 31.55 -50.27 -2.69
CA ARG A 7 32.02 -49.54 -3.85
C ARG A 7 31.57 -48.10 -3.70
N PHE A 8 32.43 -47.20 -3.23
CA PHE A 8 32.27 -45.77 -3.43
C PHE A 8 32.19 -45.52 -4.95
N SER A 9 31.04 -45.13 -5.45
CA SER A 9 30.92 -44.71 -6.85
C SER A 9 31.87 -43.55 -7.10
N ARG A 10 32.90 -43.75 -7.92
CA ARG A 10 33.87 -42.72 -8.27
C ARG A 10 33.14 -41.67 -9.11
N ILE A 11 32.77 -40.51 -8.47
CA ILE A 11 32.25 -39.33 -9.17
C ILE A 11 33.34 -38.89 -10.14
N SER A 12 33.02 -38.80 -11.42
CA SER A 12 33.97 -38.36 -12.46
C SER A 12 34.44 -36.92 -12.22
N ILE A 13 35.63 -36.60 -12.68
CA ILE A 13 36.20 -35.22 -12.63
C ILE A 13 35.23 -34.24 -13.27
N GLN A 14 34.58 -34.63 -14.36
CA GLN A 14 33.55 -33.84 -15.03
C GLN A 14 32.40 -33.49 -14.11
N SER A 15 31.85 -34.48 -13.37
CA SER A 15 30.74 -34.28 -12.45
C SER A 15 31.15 -33.41 -11.24
N LYS A 16 32.39 -33.56 -10.75
CA LYS A 16 32.91 -32.72 -9.65
C LYS A 16 33.06 -31.26 -10.07
N LEU A 17 33.63 -30.98 -11.24
CA LEU A 17 33.77 -29.63 -11.78
C LEU A 17 32.41 -28.97 -12.05
N LEU A 18 31.48 -29.72 -12.66
CA LEU A 18 30.12 -29.25 -12.93
C LEU A 18 29.38 -28.94 -11.63
N LEU A 19 29.44 -29.82 -10.63
CA LEU A 19 28.83 -29.61 -9.31
C LEU A 19 29.43 -28.38 -8.60
N MET A 20 30.74 -28.22 -8.64
CA MET A 20 31.43 -27.07 -8.01
C MET A 20 31.01 -25.75 -8.67
N LEU A 21 30.99 -25.67 -10.00
CA LEU A 21 30.58 -24.48 -10.74
C LEU A 21 29.11 -24.14 -10.52
N LEU A 22 28.23 -25.14 -10.53
CA LEU A 22 26.81 -24.95 -10.24
C LEU A 22 26.59 -24.48 -8.80
N LEU A 23 27.23 -25.11 -7.84
CA LEU A 23 27.04 -24.82 -6.42
C LEU A 23 27.55 -23.41 -6.09
N THR A 24 28.72 -23.01 -6.59
CA THR A 24 29.23 -21.65 -6.40
C THR A 24 28.37 -20.60 -7.07
N SER A 25 27.90 -20.84 -8.30
CA SER A 25 27.03 -19.91 -9.02
C SER A 25 25.68 -19.75 -8.35
N VAL A 26 25.01 -20.86 -7.99
CA VAL A 26 23.72 -20.82 -7.29
C VAL A 26 23.85 -20.18 -5.92
N LEU A 27 24.88 -20.50 -5.16
CA LEU A 27 25.12 -19.90 -3.83
C LEU A 27 25.36 -18.39 -3.94
N SER A 28 26.19 -17.94 -4.88
CA SER A 28 26.46 -16.52 -5.10
C SER A 28 25.19 -15.75 -5.46
N VAL A 29 24.38 -16.28 -6.39
CA VAL A 29 23.12 -15.64 -6.79
C VAL A 29 22.11 -15.64 -5.63
N ALA A 30 22.04 -16.73 -4.85
CA ALA A 30 21.15 -16.80 -3.69
C ALA A 30 21.52 -15.77 -2.62
N VAL A 31 22.81 -15.62 -2.30
CA VAL A 31 23.30 -14.62 -1.32
C VAL A 31 23.02 -13.20 -1.81
N VAL A 32 23.41 -12.86 -3.02
CA VAL A 32 23.19 -11.52 -3.60
C VAL A 32 21.69 -11.22 -3.71
N GLY A 33 20.90 -12.22 -4.12
CA GLY A 33 19.46 -12.12 -4.21
C GLY A 33 18.77 -11.89 -2.86
N ALA A 34 19.20 -12.60 -1.81
CA ALA A 34 18.67 -12.42 -0.46
C ALA A 34 18.98 -11.03 0.09
N ILE A 35 20.22 -10.56 -0.07
CA ILE A 35 20.63 -9.20 0.33
C ILE A 35 19.85 -8.15 -0.44
N GLY A 36 19.76 -8.29 -1.77
CA GLY A 36 19.03 -7.35 -2.63
C GLY A 36 17.53 -7.30 -2.32
N PHE A 37 16.91 -8.45 -2.04
CA PHE A 37 15.51 -8.54 -1.62
C PHE A 37 15.27 -7.83 -0.29
N GLN A 38 16.09 -8.11 0.72
CA GLN A 38 15.95 -7.51 2.05
C GLN A 38 16.21 -6.00 2.02
N SER A 39 17.29 -5.55 1.38
CA SER A 39 17.60 -4.12 1.24
C SER A 39 16.57 -3.38 0.41
N GLY A 40 16.10 -3.97 -0.71
CA GLY A 40 15.07 -3.38 -1.54
C GLY A 40 13.74 -3.21 -0.81
N ARG A 41 13.34 -4.21 -0.03
CA ARG A 41 12.11 -4.16 0.78
C ARG A 41 12.19 -3.08 1.87
N GLU A 42 13.31 -2.98 2.58
CA GLU A 42 13.47 -1.98 3.63
C GLU A 42 13.54 -0.56 3.06
N SER A 43 14.30 -0.35 1.99
CA SER A 43 14.39 0.94 1.30
C SER A 43 13.03 1.40 0.74
N LEU A 44 12.25 0.49 0.16
CA LEU A 44 10.90 0.81 -0.30
C LEU A 44 9.95 1.13 0.85
N ARG A 45 10.04 0.37 1.94
CA ARG A 45 9.26 0.64 3.15
C ARG A 45 9.53 2.04 3.69
N GLU A 46 10.81 2.42 3.85
CA GLU A 46 11.19 3.76 4.28
C GLU A 46 10.68 4.83 3.32
N SER A 47 10.90 4.66 2.03
CA SER A 47 10.46 5.61 1.00
C SER A 47 8.95 5.81 0.99
N VAL A 48 8.15 4.74 1.12
CA VAL A 48 6.69 4.84 1.18
C VAL A 48 6.23 5.51 2.47
N PHE A 49 6.85 5.19 3.62
CA PHE A 49 6.53 5.87 4.87
C PHE A 49 6.89 7.37 4.85
N GLU A 50 8.03 7.73 4.26
CA GLU A 50 8.39 9.14 4.04
C GLU A 50 7.35 9.84 3.17
N GLN A 51 6.95 9.23 2.06
CA GLN A 51 5.93 9.76 1.15
C GLN A 51 4.58 9.95 1.85
N LEU A 52 4.08 8.94 2.55
CA LEU A 52 2.83 9.03 3.32
C LEU A 52 2.93 10.11 4.41
N THR A 53 4.08 10.22 5.09
CA THR A 53 4.34 11.23 6.11
C THR A 53 4.32 12.63 5.53
N LEU A 54 4.90 12.83 4.34
CA LEU A 54 4.87 14.11 3.63
C LEU A 54 3.45 14.50 3.22
N ILE A 55 2.70 13.57 2.62
CA ILE A 55 1.31 13.80 2.21
C ILE A 55 0.45 14.13 3.43
N ARG A 56 0.48 13.30 4.48
CA ARG A 56 -0.23 13.54 5.73
C ARG A 56 0.13 14.91 6.33
N SER A 57 1.43 15.23 6.41
CA SER A 57 1.88 16.48 7.02
C SER A 57 1.48 17.71 6.19
N ALA A 58 1.47 17.59 4.86
CA ALA A 58 1.00 18.65 3.98
C ALA A 58 -0.50 18.90 4.16
N GLN A 59 -1.30 17.85 4.21
CA GLN A 59 -2.74 17.94 4.42
C GLN A 59 -3.11 18.42 5.82
N ALA A 60 -2.42 17.95 6.88
CA ALA A 60 -2.64 18.45 8.23
C ALA A 60 -2.39 19.97 8.30
N ARG A 61 -1.26 20.43 7.75
CA ARG A 61 -0.97 21.88 7.69
C ARG A 61 -1.98 22.66 6.85
N MET A 62 -2.49 22.09 5.76
CA MET A 62 -3.53 22.71 4.94
C MET A 62 -4.81 22.89 5.74
N LEU A 63 -5.26 21.84 6.45
CA LEU A 63 -6.45 21.89 7.32
C LEU A 63 -6.29 22.90 8.45
N GLU A 64 -5.18 22.83 9.17
CA GLU A 64 -4.88 23.77 10.27
C GLU A 64 -4.84 25.21 9.79
N LYS A 65 -4.24 25.45 8.61
CA LYS A 65 -4.22 26.80 8.01
C LYS A 65 -5.63 27.24 7.62
N ALA A 66 -6.40 26.39 6.95
CA ALA A 66 -7.77 26.73 6.54
C ALA A 66 -8.65 27.06 7.77
N MET A 67 -8.54 26.28 8.85
CA MET A 67 -9.27 26.55 10.09
C MET A 67 -8.84 27.86 10.77
N ARG A 68 -7.53 28.16 10.81
CA ARG A 68 -7.04 29.45 11.32
C ARG A 68 -7.52 30.63 10.49
N ASP A 69 -7.48 30.51 9.15
CA ASP A 69 -7.93 31.56 8.24
C ASP A 69 -9.44 31.82 8.39
N LEU A 70 -10.24 30.74 8.51
CA LEU A 70 -11.67 30.82 8.79
C LEU A 70 -11.96 31.50 10.14
N THR A 71 -11.28 31.09 11.21
CA THR A 71 -11.40 31.67 12.54
C THR A 71 -11.07 33.18 12.51
N SER A 72 -9.96 33.54 11.86
CA SER A 72 -9.57 34.96 11.73
C SER A 72 -10.60 35.77 10.93
N SER A 73 -11.13 35.18 9.85
CA SER A 73 -12.18 35.83 9.04
C SER A 73 -13.46 36.01 9.84
N MET A 74 -13.85 35.03 10.65
CA MET A 74 -15.02 35.07 11.49
C MET A 74 -14.96 36.27 12.47
N VAL A 75 -13.83 36.43 13.16
CA VAL A 75 -13.59 37.60 14.04
C VAL A 75 -13.75 38.91 13.30
N VAL A 76 -13.18 39.03 12.09
CA VAL A 76 -13.31 40.24 11.27
C VAL A 76 -14.77 40.54 10.94
N TYR A 77 -15.56 39.53 10.56
CA TYR A 77 -16.99 39.71 10.25
C TYR A 77 -17.81 40.10 11.47
N THR A 78 -17.60 39.47 12.62
CA THR A 78 -18.39 39.73 13.83
C THR A 78 -18.02 41.01 14.55
N ARG A 79 -16.78 41.51 14.37
CA ARG A 79 -16.32 42.81 14.91
C ARG A 79 -16.69 44.00 14.03
N GLY A 80 -17.17 43.73 12.81
CA GLY A 80 -17.60 44.80 11.90
C GLY A 80 -18.92 45.41 12.34
N SER A 81 -19.08 46.73 12.17
CA SER A 81 -20.32 47.46 12.47
C SER A 81 -21.54 46.90 11.72
N THR A 82 -21.31 46.28 10.55
CA THR A 82 -22.37 45.65 9.76
C THR A 82 -23.04 44.50 10.52
N ALA A 83 -22.27 43.64 11.17
CA ALA A 83 -22.82 42.52 11.93
C ALA A 83 -23.60 43.01 13.19
N GLU A 84 -23.06 44.01 13.90
CA GLU A 84 -23.76 44.60 15.04
C GLU A 84 -25.09 45.28 14.64
N GLN A 85 -25.09 46.01 13.54
CA GLN A 85 -26.31 46.63 13.02
C GLN A 85 -27.30 45.63 12.50
N ALA A 86 -26.81 44.60 11.80
CA ALA A 86 -27.65 43.53 11.25
C ALA A 86 -28.36 42.75 12.36
N ILE A 87 -27.62 42.30 13.39
CA ILE A 87 -28.22 41.49 14.46
C ILE A 87 -29.27 42.34 15.22
N ALA A 88 -29.01 43.62 15.46
CA ALA A 88 -29.97 44.52 16.09
C ALA A 88 -31.23 44.72 15.24
N ALA A 89 -31.07 44.94 13.91
CA ALA A 89 -32.17 45.15 12.99
C ALA A 89 -33.02 43.89 12.82
N PHE A 90 -32.39 42.71 12.64
CA PHE A 90 -33.10 41.44 12.52
C PHE A 90 -33.80 41.05 13.85
N THR A 91 -33.18 41.31 15.02
CA THR A 91 -33.81 41.08 16.30
C THR A 91 -35.04 41.94 16.50
N ALA A 92 -34.95 43.23 16.18
CA ALA A 92 -36.10 44.15 16.27
C ALA A 92 -37.23 43.73 15.30
N GLY A 93 -36.89 43.44 14.04
CA GLY A 93 -37.85 42.95 13.05
C GLY A 93 -38.51 41.60 13.48
N TYR A 94 -37.72 40.69 14.06
CA TYR A 94 -38.25 39.42 14.59
C TYR A 94 -39.22 39.64 15.75
N ASP A 95 -38.91 40.58 16.64
CA ASP A 95 -39.77 40.91 17.78
C ASP A 95 -41.08 41.58 17.33
N GLU A 96 -41.09 42.44 16.30
CA GLU A 96 -42.28 43.04 15.73
C GLU A 96 -43.23 41.99 15.13
N LEU A 97 -42.67 40.92 14.54
CA LEU A 97 -43.45 39.81 13.97
C LEU A 97 -44.15 38.90 14.99
N ARG A 98 -43.98 39.11 16.30
CA ARG A 98 -44.67 38.33 17.35
C ARG A 98 -46.18 38.45 17.28
N ASP A 99 -46.65 39.63 16.90
CA ASP A 99 -48.07 39.92 16.82
C ASP A 99 -48.59 39.89 15.37
N ALA A 100 -47.72 39.52 14.42
CA ALA A 100 -48.08 39.42 13.01
C ALA A 100 -49.08 38.28 12.74
N GLU A 101 -50.14 38.59 12.05
CA GLU A 101 -51.10 37.56 11.61
C GLU A 101 -50.60 36.84 10.37
N VAL A 102 -50.60 35.51 10.41
CA VAL A 102 -50.29 34.66 9.25
C VAL A 102 -51.62 34.10 8.71
N PRO A 103 -51.95 34.31 7.45
CA PRO A 103 -53.18 33.80 6.85
C PRO A 103 -53.29 32.27 7.01
N PRO A 104 -54.52 31.76 7.32
CA PRO A 104 -54.72 30.31 7.56
C PRO A 104 -54.24 29.43 6.41
N GLU A 105 -54.40 29.89 5.15
CA GLU A 105 -53.95 29.18 3.96
C GLU A 105 -52.43 29.01 3.96
N ARG A 106 -51.67 30.04 4.34
CA ARG A 106 -50.20 29.95 4.47
C ARG A 106 -49.77 29.05 5.61
N GLN A 107 -50.53 29.06 6.73
CA GLN A 107 -50.24 28.14 7.85
C GLN A 107 -50.45 26.69 7.42
N GLN A 108 -51.53 26.41 6.69
CA GLN A 108 -51.79 25.07 6.16
C GLN A 108 -50.70 24.64 5.16
N ALA A 109 -50.29 25.49 4.23
CA ALA A 109 -49.20 25.21 3.31
C ALA A 109 -47.86 24.86 4.06
N LEU A 110 -47.60 25.53 5.18
CA LEU A 110 -46.46 25.25 6.02
C LEU A 110 -46.56 23.87 6.68
N VAL A 111 -47.73 23.49 7.18
CA VAL A 111 -47.98 22.14 7.75
C VAL A 111 -47.79 21.06 6.69
N GLU A 112 -48.34 21.27 5.49
CA GLU A 112 -48.17 20.35 4.36
C GLU A 112 -46.73 20.20 3.92
N PHE A 113 -45.97 21.30 3.93
CA PHE A 113 -44.54 21.28 3.68
C PHE A 113 -43.78 20.39 4.69
N TYR A 114 -44.05 20.56 5.97
CA TYR A 114 -43.43 19.74 7.02
C TYR A 114 -43.85 18.27 6.93
N GLN A 115 -45.11 17.98 6.61
CA GLN A 115 -45.58 16.62 6.41
C GLN A 115 -44.91 15.94 5.23
N ARG A 116 -44.74 16.62 4.12
CA ARG A 116 -44.10 16.09 2.90
C ARG A 116 -42.61 15.81 3.10
N ASN A 117 -41.91 16.72 3.75
CA ASN A 117 -40.44 16.62 3.84
C ASN A 117 -39.96 15.82 5.06
N TYR A 118 -40.77 15.69 6.12
CA TYR A 118 -40.35 15.09 7.39
C TYR A 118 -41.34 14.05 7.91
N GLY A 119 -42.47 13.83 7.25
CA GLY A 119 -43.54 12.92 7.66
C GLY A 119 -43.59 11.59 6.90
N GLU A 120 -42.81 11.44 5.81
CA GLU A 120 -42.74 10.19 5.07
C GLU A 120 -41.75 9.22 5.70
N THR A 121 -42.16 7.95 5.84
CA THR A 121 -41.32 6.83 6.25
C THR A 121 -41.64 5.62 5.41
N ASP A 122 -40.63 4.86 5.06
CA ASP A 122 -40.75 3.66 4.22
C ASP A 122 -41.44 2.48 4.91
N ALA A 123 -41.75 2.57 6.20
CA ALA A 123 -42.35 1.50 6.99
C ALA A 123 -43.64 1.92 7.66
N ASP A 124 -44.69 1.11 7.53
CA ASP A 124 -45.99 1.30 8.22
C ASP A 124 -45.89 1.34 9.74
N ALA A 125 -44.84 0.77 10.33
CA ALA A 125 -44.61 0.69 11.77
C ALA A 125 -44.16 2.03 12.40
N ASP A 126 -43.78 3.04 11.61
CA ASP A 126 -43.14 4.27 12.09
C ASP A 126 -43.98 5.55 11.89
N ARG A 127 -45.25 5.42 11.47
CA ARG A 127 -46.10 6.57 11.16
C ARG A 127 -46.34 7.47 12.37
N ASP A 128 -46.51 6.87 13.56
CA ASP A 128 -46.72 7.64 14.79
C ASP A 128 -45.47 8.43 15.19
N ALA A 129 -44.29 7.85 15.01
CA ALA A 129 -42.99 8.51 15.23
C ALA A 129 -42.76 9.64 14.23
N ALA A 130 -43.06 9.42 12.95
CA ALA A 130 -42.98 10.45 11.91
C ALA A 130 -43.94 11.61 12.17
N GLN A 131 -45.17 11.33 12.55
CA GLN A 131 -46.14 12.36 12.89
C GLN A 131 -45.70 13.14 14.15
N ALA A 132 -45.18 12.47 15.17
CA ALA A 132 -44.63 13.12 16.36
C ALA A 132 -43.42 14.01 16.00
N ARG A 133 -42.57 13.59 15.07
CA ARG A 133 -41.44 14.38 14.53
C ARG A 133 -41.94 15.64 13.86
N VAL A 134 -42.90 15.54 12.97
CA VAL A 134 -43.52 16.70 12.29
C VAL A 134 -44.08 17.68 13.34
N GLN A 135 -44.84 17.18 14.31
CA GLN A 135 -45.42 18.02 15.37
C GLN A 135 -44.33 18.74 16.20
N ALA A 136 -43.22 18.08 16.47
CA ALA A 136 -42.09 18.69 17.19
C ALA A 136 -41.40 19.81 16.41
N LEU A 137 -41.37 19.71 15.08
CA LEU A 137 -40.74 20.66 14.17
C LEU A 137 -41.61 21.85 13.81
N LEU A 138 -42.95 21.72 13.92
CA LEU A 138 -43.87 22.79 13.56
C LEU A 138 -43.57 24.08 14.33
N PRO A 139 -43.66 25.25 13.67
CA PRO A 139 -43.46 26.56 14.29
C PRO A 139 -44.39 26.82 15.44
N ARG A 140 -43.85 27.25 16.57
CA ARG A 140 -44.61 27.54 17.79
C ARG A 140 -44.97 29.03 17.98
N GLY A 141 -44.09 29.93 17.46
CA GLY A 141 -44.27 31.36 17.56
C GLY A 141 -44.75 32.00 16.26
N ASN A 142 -45.41 33.16 16.34
CA ASN A 142 -45.89 33.88 15.16
C ASN A 142 -44.74 34.40 14.29
N SER A 143 -43.65 34.93 14.88
CA SER A 143 -42.49 35.38 14.16
C SER A 143 -41.90 34.25 13.31
N GLN A 144 -41.75 33.04 13.87
CA GLN A 144 -41.27 31.87 13.16
C GLN A 144 -42.21 31.47 12.01
N ARG A 145 -43.53 31.40 12.29
CA ARG A 145 -44.52 31.07 11.26
C ARG A 145 -44.50 32.08 10.12
N TYR A 146 -44.45 33.36 10.46
CA TYR A 146 -44.39 34.42 9.47
C TYR A 146 -43.14 34.30 8.56
N LEU A 147 -41.98 34.18 9.17
CA LEU A 147 -40.74 34.08 8.43
C LEU A 147 -40.68 32.84 7.54
N GLN A 148 -41.11 31.68 8.07
CA GLN A 148 -41.08 30.46 7.29
C GLN A 148 -42.12 30.45 6.15
N THR A 149 -43.34 31.00 6.37
CA THR A 149 -44.34 31.12 5.31
C THR A 149 -43.97 32.17 4.25
N THR A 150 -43.17 33.18 4.64
CA THR A 150 -42.79 34.28 3.76
C THR A 150 -41.50 34.01 2.99
N TYR A 151 -40.54 33.29 3.61
CA TYR A 151 -39.21 33.07 3.03
C TYR A 151 -38.92 31.61 2.74
N THR A 152 -39.17 30.70 3.70
CA THR A 152 -38.85 29.27 3.53
C THR A 152 -39.73 28.62 2.45
N LEU A 153 -41.01 29.02 2.38
CA LEU A 153 -41.96 28.54 1.36
C LEU A 153 -42.01 29.40 0.09
N ALA A 154 -41.33 30.55 0.06
CA ALA A 154 -41.45 31.50 -1.06
C ALA A 154 -40.84 31.02 -2.38
N ALA A 155 -39.90 30.05 -2.29
CA ALA A 155 -39.19 29.57 -3.45
C ALA A 155 -38.98 28.06 -3.39
N ASP A 156 -39.04 27.42 -4.56
CA ASP A 156 -38.92 25.96 -4.69
C ASP A 156 -37.48 25.47 -4.52
N THR A 157 -36.49 26.32 -4.81
CA THR A 157 -35.05 25.97 -4.71
C THR A 157 -34.36 26.71 -3.56
N PRO A 158 -33.36 26.10 -2.95
CA PRO A 158 -32.52 26.79 -1.95
C PRO A 158 -31.85 28.06 -2.49
N GLU A 159 -31.40 28.04 -3.75
CA GLU A 159 -30.75 29.15 -4.43
C GLU A 159 -31.67 30.36 -4.54
N ASP A 160 -32.92 30.17 -4.94
CA ASP A 160 -33.91 31.24 -5.05
C ASP A 160 -34.26 31.84 -3.67
N ARG A 161 -34.26 31.04 -2.60
CA ARG A 161 -34.44 31.53 -1.22
C ARG A 161 -33.29 32.42 -0.76
N ILE A 162 -32.06 32.03 -1.10
CA ILE A 162 -30.84 32.79 -0.80
C ILE A 162 -30.88 34.18 -1.48
N GLU A 163 -31.37 34.24 -2.72
CA GLU A 163 -31.42 35.47 -3.51
C GLU A 163 -32.64 36.37 -3.17
N LEU A 164 -33.62 35.88 -2.40
CA LEU A 164 -34.80 36.65 -2.03
C LEU A 164 -34.45 37.72 -1.00
N ASP A 165 -34.32 38.98 -1.44
CA ASP A 165 -33.99 40.14 -0.59
C ASP A 165 -35.24 40.73 0.06
N ASP A 166 -36.31 41.03 -0.70
CA ASP A 166 -37.56 41.61 -0.21
C ASP A 166 -38.78 41.01 -0.94
N PRO A 167 -39.68 40.32 -0.23
CA PRO A 167 -40.91 39.82 -0.79
C PRO A 167 -41.99 40.91 -0.98
N GLY A 168 -41.72 42.16 -0.55
CA GLY A 168 -42.66 43.27 -0.65
C GLY A 168 -43.76 43.27 0.43
N ASP A 169 -43.53 42.63 1.57
CA ASP A 169 -44.47 42.51 2.67
C ASP A 169 -44.51 43.71 3.60
N GLY A 170 -43.51 44.65 3.47
CA GLY A 170 -43.41 45.87 4.24
C GLY A 170 -42.99 45.67 5.69
N SER A 171 -42.56 44.46 6.12
CA SER A 171 -42.08 44.19 7.47
C SER A 171 -40.71 44.78 7.72
N ALA A 172 -40.41 45.17 8.97
CA ALA A 172 -39.09 45.64 9.37
C ALA A 172 -38.03 44.55 9.18
N TRP A 173 -38.43 43.27 9.32
CA TRP A 173 -37.50 42.17 9.05
C TRP A 173 -37.11 42.11 7.58
N SER A 174 -38.04 42.27 6.63
CA SER A 174 -37.78 42.28 5.20
C SER A 174 -36.94 43.47 4.78
N ALA A 175 -37.16 44.62 5.39
CA ALA A 175 -36.29 45.80 5.21
C ALA A 175 -34.84 45.54 5.68
N ALA A 176 -34.65 44.85 6.81
CA ALA A 176 -33.33 44.43 7.28
C ALA A 176 -32.70 43.39 6.31
N ASN A 177 -33.51 42.45 5.81
CA ASN A 177 -33.02 41.46 4.84
C ASN A 177 -32.57 42.11 3.53
N ALA A 178 -33.36 43.02 2.98
CA ALA A 178 -32.97 43.80 1.80
C ALA A 178 -31.65 44.59 2.00
N GLN A 179 -31.39 45.08 3.21
CA GLN A 179 -30.19 45.85 3.53
C GLN A 179 -28.94 44.97 3.74
N TYR A 180 -29.07 43.80 4.38
CA TYR A 180 -27.91 43.05 4.87
C TYR A 180 -27.71 41.69 4.18
N ASN A 181 -28.71 41.13 3.47
CA ASN A 181 -28.64 39.78 2.89
C ASN A 181 -27.45 39.62 1.94
N GLU A 182 -27.17 40.62 1.09
CA GLU A 182 -26.02 40.58 0.15
C GLU A 182 -24.68 40.46 0.90
N PHE A 183 -24.52 41.15 2.04
CA PHE A 183 -23.31 41.03 2.84
C PHE A 183 -23.09 39.59 3.29
N PHE A 184 -24.10 38.92 3.85
CA PHE A 184 -23.98 37.54 4.33
C PHE A 184 -23.89 36.51 3.18
N ARG A 185 -24.54 36.77 2.04
CA ARG A 185 -24.31 35.99 0.81
C ARG A 185 -22.83 36.05 0.38
N GLN A 186 -22.21 37.23 0.41
CA GLN A 186 -20.79 37.35 0.11
C GLN A 186 -19.90 36.66 1.15
N VAL A 187 -20.30 36.64 2.42
CA VAL A 187 -19.56 35.90 3.46
C VAL A 187 -19.58 34.40 3.15
N ILE A 188 -20.76 33.78 2.95
CA ILE A 188 -20.83 32.35 2.67
C ILE A 188 -20.11 31.99 1.35
N LYS A 189 -20.22 32.82 0.32
CA LYS A 189 -19.54 32.61 -0.97
C LYS A 189 -18.02 32.64 -0.84
N ARG A 190 -17.47 33.63 -0.10
CA ARG A 190 -16.01 33.79 0.10
C ARG A 190 -15.43 32.70 1.01
N GLN A 191 -16.18 32.30 2.01
CA GLN A 191 -15.75 31.27 2.96
C GLN A 191 -16.12 29.85 2.47
N HIS A 192 -16.82 29.75 1.35
CA HIS A 192 -17.37 28.51 0.83
C HIS A 192 -18.21 27.76 1.89
N SER A 193 -18.98 28.51 2.67
CA SER A 193 -19.81 27.99 3.75
C SER A 193 -21.19 27.62 3.24
N ALA A 194 -21.85 26.65 3.90
CA ALA A 194 -23.17 26.20 3.52
C ALA A 194 -24.25 27.21 3.93
N ASP A 195 -24.09 27.85 5.11
CA ASP A 195 -25.02 28.86 5.61
C ASP A 195 -24.29 29.80 6.60
N ALA A 196 -24.90 30.95 6.86
CA ALA A 196 -24.54 31.86 7.93
C ALA A 196 -25.81 32.32 8.67
N LEU A 197 -25.83 32.13 9.99
CA LEU A 197 -26.96 32.47 10.82
C LEU A 197 -26.60 33.60 11.78
N LEU A 198 -27.59 34.48 12.07
CA LEU A 198 -27.55 35.37 13.22
C LEU A 198 -28.54 34.86 14.28
N ILE A 199 -28.03 34.71 15.51
CA ILE A 199 -28.80 34.17 16.62
C ILE A 199 -28.76 35.22 17.73
N ASP A 200 -29.94 35.72 18.15
CA ASP A 200 -30.04 36.73 19.19
C ASP A 200 -29.63 36.18 20.57
N ALA A 201 -29.46 37.07 21.55
CA ALA A 201 -29.04 36.69 22.90
C ALA A 201 -30.04 35.77 23.60
N ARG A 202 -31.27 35.65 23.13
CA ARG A 202 -32.31 34.74 23.64
C ARG A 202 -32.28 33.36 22.95
N GLY A 203 -31.44 33.19 21.96
CA GLY A 203 -31.29 31.95 21.21
C GLY A 203 -32.24 31.82 20.00
N ASN A 204 -32.87 32.90 19.55
CA ASN A 204 -33.70 32.88 18.36
C ASN A 204 -32.81 33.03 17.13
N VAL A 205 -32.97 32.17 16.12
CA VAL A 205 -32.37 32.31 14.81
C VAL A 205 -33.11 33.43 14.07
N VAL A 206 -32.60 34.66 14.23
CA VAL A 206 -33.26 35.84 13.68
C VAL A 206 -32.97 36.05 12.22
N TYR A 207 -31.93 35.41 11.69
CA TYR A 207 -31.56 35.43 10.28
C TYR A 207 -30.81 34.14 9.88
N SER A 208 -31.00 33.69 8.66
CA SER A 208 -30.25 32.64 7.95
C SER A 208 -30.13 33.05 6.49
N VAL A 209 -28.97 32.86 5.87
CA VAL A 209 -28.82 33.08 4.42
C VAL A 209 -29.64 32.07 3.65
N GLY A 210 -29.60 30.79 4.06
CA GLY A 210 -30.35 29.69 3.46
C GLY A 210 -31.86 29.75 3.66
N LYS A 211 -32.33 30.57 4.63
CA LYS A 211 -33.76 30.73 4.99
C LYS A 211 -34.47 29.39 5.13
N GLY A 212 -33.76 28.45 5.79
CA GLY A 212 -34.24 27.09 6.04
C GLY A 212 -35.33 27.02 7.12
N ILE A 213 -35.68 25.79 7.52
CA ILE A 213 -36.69 25.55 8.58
C ILE A 213 -36.19 25.94 9.98
N ASP A 214 -34.93 26.23 10.15
CA ASP A 214 -34.32 26.78 11.35
C ASP A 214 -34.58 28.29 11.52
N LEU A 215 -34.90 29.00 10.44
CA LEU A 215 -35.23 30.41 10.49
C LEU A 215 -36.44 30.68 11.46
N GLY A 216 -36.19 31.56 12.41
CA GLY A 216 -37.18 31.91 13.44
C GLY A 216 -37.31 30.91 14.60
N THR A 217 -36.59 29.79 14.58
CA THR A 217 -36.59 28.83 15.69
C THR A 217 -35.76 29.33 16.86
N ASN A 218 -35.99 28.78 18.03
CA ASN A 218 -35.12 28.99 19.20
C ASN A 218 -34.23 27.79 19.42
N ILE A 219 -32.92 27.97 19.38
CA ILE A 219 -31.96 26.85 19.50
C ILE A 219 -31.75 26.36 20.93
N GLN A 220 -32.16 27.12 21.95
CA GLN A 220 -32.06 26.71 23.35
C GLN A 220 -33.28 25.89 23.83
N TYR A 221 -34.46 26.19 23.32
CA TYR A 221 -35.72 25.59 23.78
C TYR A 221 -36.52 24.92 22.65
N GLY A 222 -36.17 25.19 21.41
CA GLY A 222 -36.84 24.65 20.22
C GLY A 222 -36.43 23.22 19.87
N PRO A 223 -36.79 22.79 18.65
CA PRO A 223 -36.55 21.43 18.19
C PRO A 223 -35.06 21.10 18.10
N TYR A 224 -34.20 22.09 17.84
CA TYR A 224 -32.75 21.91 17.60
C TYR A 224 -31.89 22.13 18.87
N ARG A 225 -32.48 22.12 20.06
CA ARG A 225 -31.77 22.36 21.34
C ARG A 225 -30.67 21.35 21.67
N GLY A 226 -30.67 20.17 21.03
CA GLY A 226 -29.67 19.12 21.20
C GLY A 226 -28.60 19.13 20.14
N SER A 227 -28.58 20.13 19.24
CA SER A 227 -27.57 20.19 18.16
C SER A 227 -26.23 20.75 18.68
N ASN A 228 -25.17 20.40 17.96
CA ASN A 228 -23.83 20.97 18.14
C ASN A 228 -23.82 22.51 18.00
N LEU A 229 -24.73 23.09 17.19
CA LEU A 229 -24.95 24.55 17.09
C LEU A 229 -25.46 25.12 18.43
N ALA A 230 -26.41 24.46 19.12
CA ALA A 230 -26.93 24.92 20.41
C ALA A 230 -25.84 24.90 21.50
N GLU A 231 -24.96 23.93 21.47
CA GLU A 231 -23.79 23.86 22.36
C GLU A 231 -22.80 24.99 22.08
N ALA A 232 -22.46 25.21 20.81
CA ALA A 232 -21.58 26.30 20.38
C ALA A 232 -22.14 27.66 20.76
N PHE A 233 -23.45 27.88 20.57
CA PHE A 233 -24.14 29.12 20.98
C PHE A 233 -23.99 29.40 22.48
N LYS A 234 -24.26 28.40 23.33
CA LYS A 234 -24.14 28.56 24.78
C LYS A 234 -22.73 28.94 25.21
N GLU A 235 -21.73 28.32 24.61
CA GLU A 235 -20.33 28.62 24.91
C GLU A 235 -19.96 30.04 24.45
N ALA A 236 -20.28 30.39 23.19
CA ALA A 236 -20.01 31.71 22.65
C ALA A 236 -20.69 32.85 23.41
N MET A 237 -21.93 32.64 23.85
CA MET A 237 -22.67 33.62 24.71
C MET A 237 -22.05 33.81 26.08
N ASN A 238 -21.38 32.80 26.62
CA ASN A 238 -20.69 32.83 27.91
C ASN A 238 -19.21 33.26 27.78
N SER A 239 -18.76 33.56 26.57
CA SER A 239 -17.39 33.97 26.35
C SER A 239 -17.06 35.33 26.96
N ASN A 240 -15.88 35.43 27.55
CA ASN A 240 -15.35 36.69 28.07
C ASN A 240 -14.64 37.51 27.00
N SER A 241 -14.51 36.99 25.80
CA SER A 241 -13.82 37.63 24.69
C SER A 241 -14.69 37.64 23.43
N LEU A 242 -14.83 38.81 22.83
CA LEU A 242 -15.50 38.91 21.53
C LEU A 242 -14.67 38.42 20.36
N ASP A 243 -13.39 38.15 20.57
CA ASP A 243 -12.49 37.55 19.56
C ASP A 243 -12.46 36.03 19.65
N GLU A 244 -13.23 35.44 20.57
CA GLU A 244 -13.35 34.00 20.68
C GLU A 244 -14.24 33.44 19.56
N VAL A 245 -13.77 32.36 18.93
CA VAL A 245 -14.54 31.59 17.96
C VAL A 245 -14.66 30.17 18.48
N VAL A 246 -15.87 29.80 18.84
CA VAL A 246 -16.19 28.43 19.27
C VAL A 246 -16.38 27.56 18.04
N VAL A 247 -15.65 26.45 17.98
CA VAL A 247 -15.78 25.47 16.91
C VAL A 247 -16.36 24.18 17.45
N ARG A 248 -17.33 23.62 16.74
CA ARG A 248 -17.93 22.31 17.04
C ARG A 248 -17.79 21.38 15.84
N ASP A 249 -17.45 20.15 16.16
CA ASP A 249 -17.27 19.08 15.19
C ASP A 249 -18.57 18.75 14.44
N PHE A 250 -18.44 18.03 13.34
CA PHE A 250 -19.57 17.57 12.55
C PHE A 250 -20.55 16.75 13.36
N ASP A 251 -21.80 17.06 13.17
CA ASP A 251 -22.97 16.31 13.60
C ASP A 251 -24.06 16.49 12.54
N THR A 252 -25.01 15.57 12.49
CA THR A 252 -26.13 15.69 11.56
C THR A 252 -27.02 16.86 11.95
N TYR A 253 -26.99 17.93 11.15
CA TYR A 253 -27.83 19.11 11.39
C TYR A 253 -29.22 18.88 10.81
N GLN A 254 -30.19 18.63 11.69
CA GLN A 254 -31.56 18.24 11.28
C GLN A 254 -32.21 19.15 10.23
N PRO A 255 -32.05 20.51 10.26
CA PRO A 255 -32.66 21.37 9.25
C PRO A 255 -32.20 21.13 7.83
N SER A 256 -30.93 20.81 7.63
CA SER A 256 -30.35 20.52 6.32
C SER A 256 -30.27 19.02 6.01
N GLY A 257 -30.31 18.17 7.04
CA GLY A 257 -30.13 16.71 6.91
C GLY A 257 -28.70 16.27 6.60
N ILE A 258 -27.72 17.20 6.59
CA ILE A 258 -26.33 16.91 6.24
C ILE A 258 -25.39 17.10 7.43
N PRO A 259 -24.25 16.37 7.48
CA PRO A 259 -23.19 16.60 8.44
C PRO A 259 -22.69 18.04 8.38
N THR A 260 -22.78 18.77 9.50
CA THR A 260 -22.42 20.18 9.59
C THR A 260 -21.57 20.44 10.82
N ALA A 261 -20.41 21.04 10.65
CA ALA A 261 -19.62 21.63 11.73
C ALA A 261 -19.90 23.12 11.83
N TRP A 262 -19.80 23.68 13.03
CA TRP A 262 -20.15 25.05 13.27
C TRP A 262 -18.97 25.87 13.80
N MET A 263 -18.80 27.08 13.26
CA MET A 263 -18.01 28.15 13.86
C MET A 263 -18.95 29.22 14.38
N VAL A 264 -18.85 29.55 15.66
CA VAL A 264 -19.74 30.52 16.31
C VAL A 264 -18.92 31.59 17.03
N SER A 265 -19.21 32.85 16.74
CA SER A 265 -18.50 34.00 17.32
C SER A 265 -19.51 35.02 17.86
N PRO A 266 -19.26 35.61 19.06
CA PRO A 266 -20.15 36.59 19.63
C PRO A 266 -20.14 37.91 18.84
N ILE A 267 -21.30 38.58 18.80
CA ILE A 267 -21.49 39.92 18.21
C ILE A 267 -21.97 40.87 19.28
N GLY A 268 -21.42 42.06 19.29
CA GLY A 268 -21.84 43.16 20.16
C GLY A 268 -20.68 43.99 20.67
N PRO A 269 -20.94 45.10 21.38
CA PRO A 269 -19.93 45.89 22.02
C PRO A 269 -19.29 45.20 23.22
N ALA A 270 -18.09 45.58 23.59
CA ALA A 270 -17.36 45.00 24.71
C ALA A 270 -18.21 44.99 26.01
N GLY A 271 -18.41 43.83 26.59
CA GLY A 271 -19.19 43.61 27.81
C GLY A 271 -20.72 43.52 27.61
N ASN A 272 -21.22 43.53 26.37
CA ASN A 272 -22.63 43.36 26.07
C ASN A 272 -22.83 42.58 24.77
N VAL A 273 -22.83 41.25 24.85
CA VAL A 273 -23.08 40.35 23.72
C VAL A 273 -24.56 40.43 23.31
N GLN A 274 -24.81 40.89 22.10
CA GLN A 274 -26.17 41.04 21.54
C GLN A 274 -26.67 39.74 20.90
N GLY A 275 -25.76 38.83 20.57
CA GLY A 275 -26.00 37.56 19.98
C GLY A 275 -24.74 36.99 19.33
N VAL A 276 -24.91 36.04 18.44
CA VAL A 276 -23.78 35.40 17.76
C VAL A 276 -24.02 35.32 16.25
N MET A 277 -22.92 35.23 15.49
CA MET A 277 -22.91 34.75 14.13
C MET A 277 -22.45 33.29 14.15
N ALA A 278 -23.17 32.42 13.49
CA ALA A 278 -22.80 31.02 13.28
C ALA A 278 -22.58 30.77 11.79
N LEU A 279 -21.45 30.14 11.46
CA LEU A 279 -21.07 29.79 10.10
C LEU A 279 -21.07 28.28 9.96
N ALA A 280 -21.86 27.74 9.03
CA ALA A 280 -21.94 26.32 8.72
C ALA A 280 -20.76 25.92 7.84
N LEU A 281 -19.89 25.04 8.34
CA LEU A 281 -18.76 24.53 7.58
C LEU A 281 -19.20 23.34 6.75
N PRO A 282 -19.11 23.42 5.40
CA PRO A 282 -19.48 22.32 4.53
C PRO A 282 -18.37 21.26 4.50
N VAL A 283 -18.79 20.02 4.62
CA VAL A 283 -17.94 18.83 4.46
C VAL A 283 -17.26 18.78 3.10
N ASP A 284 -17.94 19.21 2.04
CA ASP A 284 -17.47 19.11 0.64
C ASP A 284 -16.14 19.82 0.39
N ASN A 285 -15.90 20.97 1.02
CA ASN A 285 -14.62 21.68 0.85
C ASN A 285 -13.46 20.94 1.51
N LEU A 286 -13.73 20.36 2.66
CA LEU A 286 -12.78 19.52 3.39
C LEU A 286 -12.44 18.26 2.57
N ASN A 287 -13.49 17.61 2.05
CA ASN A 287 -13.33 16.42 1.21
C ASN A 287 -12.56 16.69 -0.06
N ARG A 288 -12.86 17.77 -0.78
CA ARG A 288 -12.09 18.12 -1.99
C ARG A 288 -10.59 18.25 -1.73
N GLY A 289 -10.21 18.80 -0.59
CA GLY A 289 -8.81 18.90 -0.18
C GLY A 289 -8.21 17.54 0.15
N LEU A 290 -8.92 16.72 0.92
CA LEU A 290 -8.45 15.41 1.38
C LEU A 290 -8.44 14.36 0.28
N THR A 291 -9.39 14.41 -0.63
CA THR A 291 -9.50 13.49 -1.79
C THR A 291 -8.72 13.97 -3.01
N PHE A 292 -8.02 15.11 -2.93
CA PHE A 292 -7.29 15.71 -4.06
C PHE A 292 -8.17 15.91 -5.31
N ASN A 293 -9.46 16.19 -5.13
CA ASN A 293 -10.47 16.23 -6.20
C ASN A 293 -10.55 14.93 -7.02
N GLY A 294 -10.24 13.78 -6.42
CA GLY A 294 -10.20 12.47 -7.09
C GLY A 294 -8.86 12.14 -7.76
N ASP A 295 -7.87 13.02 -7.73
CA ASP A 295 -6.54 12.77 -8.31
C ASP A 295 -5.54 12.20 -7.28
N TRP A 296 -5.89 11.05 -6.69
CA TRP A 296 -5.02 10.36 -5.73
C TRP A 296 -3.69 9.91 -6.35
N GLN A 297 -3.68 9.52 -7.62
CA GLN A 297 -2.45 9.09 -8.30
C GLN A 297 -1.49 10.26 -8.51
N GLY A 298 -1.99 11.41 -8.97
CA GLY A 298 -1.18 12.64 -9.11
C GLY A 298 -0.66 13.15 -7.77
N ALA A 299 -1.40 12.91 -6.69
CA ALA A 299 -0.98 13.21 -5.31
C ALA A 299 0.05 12.21 -4.73
N GLY A 300 0.38 11.14 -5.46
CA GLY A 300 1.34 10.14 -5.02
C GLY A 300 0.77 9.03 -4.15
N LEU A 301 -0.56 8.91 -4.04
CA LEU A 301 -1.23 7.87 -3.26
C LEU A 301 -1.45 6.56 -4.05
N GLY A 302 -1.00 6.49 -5.31
CA GLY A 302 -1.12 5.29 -6.12
C GLY A 302 -2.58 4.89 -6.39
N LYS A 303 -2.83 3.59 -6.44
CA LYS A 303 -4.16 3.03 -6.77
C LYS A 303 -5.03 2.75 -5.53
N THR A 304 -4.41 2.43 -4.40
CA THR A 304 -5.12 2.03 -3.17
C THR A 304 -4.95 3.03 -2.04
N GLY A 305 -4.03 3.98 -2.20
CA GLY A 305 -3.74 4.95 -1.15
C GLY A 305 -4.81 6.02 -1.05
N GLU A 306 -5.09 6.43 0.19
CA GLU A 306 -6.01 7.50 0.53
C GLU A 306 -5.57 8.24 1.79
N THR A 307 -6.21 9.37 2.05
CA THR A 307 -6.12 10.07 3.33
C THR A 307 -7.50 10.17 3.93
N ILE A 308 -7.62 9.78 5.19
CA ILE A 308 -8.86 9.79 5.96
C ILE A 308 -8.72 10.71 7.17
N LEU A 309 -9.79 11.45 7.45
CA LEU A 309 -9.95 12.26 8.63
C LEU A 309 -10.96 11.58 9.56
N VAL A 310 -10.60 11.42 10.82
CA VAL A 310 -11.40 10.67 11.81
C VAL A 310 -11.60 11.53 13.06
N GLY A 311 -12.80 11.50 13.61
CA GLY A 311 -13.15 12.18 14.85
C GLY A 311 -12.85 11.37 16.11
N PRO A 312 -13.06 11.97 17.31
CA PRO A 312 -12.84 11.30 18.59
C PRO A 312 -13.83 10.16 18.87
N ASP A 313 -14.93 10.11 18.16
CA ASP A 313 -15.96 9.06 18.15
C ASP A 313 -15.61 7.88 17.24
N LEU A 314 -14.40 7.90 16.65
CA LEU A 314 -13.89 6.92 15.68
C LEU A 314 -14.64 6.91 14.35
N LEU A 315 -15.50 7.90 14.06
CA LEU A 315 -16.21 8.00 12.79
C LEU A 315 -15.45 8.88 11.80
N MET A 316 -15.58 8.54 10.53
CA MET A 316 -14.98 9.33 9.44
C MET A 316 -15.51 10.77 9.41
N ARG A 317 -14.63 11.70 9.06
CA ARG A 317 -14.90 13.11 8.75
C ARG A 317 -14.54 13.46 7.29
N SER A 318 -14.11 12.46 6.53
CA SER A 318 -13.84 12.54 5.09
C SER A 318 -14.47 11.35 4.39
N GLU A 319 -14.65 11.43 3.08
CA GLU A 319 -15.13 10.30 2.29
C GLU A 319 -14.05 9.24 2.12
N SER A 320 -14.47 7.98 2.13
CA SER A 320 -13.65 6.84 1.71
C SER A 320 -13.42 6.89 0.21
N ARG A 321 -12.17 6.69 -0.22
CA ARG A 321 -11.84 6.55 -1.64
C ARG A 321 -12.59 5.38 -2.29
N LEU A 322 -12.59 4.22 -1.64
CA LEU A 322 -13.26 3.04 -2.16
C LEU A 322 -14.76 3.27 -2.32
N PHE A 323 -15.39 3.99 -1.37
CA PHE A 323 -16.80 4.37 -1.48
C PHE A 323 -17.05 5.26 -2.70
N LEU A 324 -16.17 6.24 -2.97
CA LEU A 324 -16.30 7.14 -4.11
C LEU A 324 -16.03 6.46 -5.46
N GLU A 325 -15.13 5.48 -5.51
CA GLU A 325 -14.78 4.75 -6.74
C GLU A 325 -15.75 3.58 -7.01
N ASP A 326 -16.14 2.82 -5.99
CA ASP A 326 -16.98 1.61 -6.10
C ASP A 326 -17.75 1.37 -4.79
N PRO A 327 -18.96 1.92 -4.62
CA PRO A 327 -19.78 1.76 -3.41
C PRO A 327 -20.13 0.30 -3.09
N ASP A 328 -20.30 -0.56 -4.10
CA ASP A 328 -20.63 -1.98 -3.89
C ASP A 328 -19.42 -2.75 -3.35
N ALA A 329 -18.23 -2.49 -3.89
CA ALA A 329 -16.98 -3.03 -3.36
C ALA A 329 -16.72 -2.53 -1.93
N TYR A 330 -16.92 -1.24 -1.65
CA TYR A 330 -16.84 -0.67 -0.32
C TYR A 330 -17.72 -1.44 0.67
N ARG A 331 -19.02 -1.58 0.35
CA ARG A 331 -19.97 -2.32 1.21
C ARG A 331 -19.49 -3.74 1.51
N SER A 332 -19.02 -4.45 0.48
CA SER A 332 -18.53 -5.81 0.61
C SER A 332 -17.31 -5.91 1.53
N ASP A 333 -16.34 -5.03 1.33
CA ASP A 333 -15.06 -5.08 2.03
C ASP A 333 -15.20 -4.67 3.50
N VAL A 334 -15.92 -3.56 3.79
CA VAL A 334 -16.09 -3.10 5.18
C VAL A 334 -16.91 -4.07 6.01
N VAL A 335 -17.91 -4.75 5.42
CA VAL A 335 -18.68 -5.79 6.11
C VAL A 335 -17.81 -7.01 6.39
N ALA A 336 -16.98 -7.42 5.44
CA ALA A 336 -16.02 -8.50 5.64
C ALA A 336 -14.98 -8.16 6.71
N ALA A 337 -14.62 -6.89 6.86
CA ALA A 337 -13.73 -6.37 7.90
C ALA A 337 -14.37 -6.25 9.29
N GLY A 338 -15.71 -6.38 9.40
CA GLY A 338 -16.42 -6.38 10.67
C GLY A 338 -17.34 -5.18 10.91
N THR A 339 -17.46 -4.25 9.96
CA THR A 339 -18.48 -3.19 10.03
C THR A 339 -19.87 -3.84 9.94
N PRO A 340 -20.83 -3.49 10.82
CA PRO A 340 -22.20 -4.00 10.74
C PRO A 340 -22.84 -3.68 9.38
N VAL A 341 -23.61 -4.64 8.85
CA VAL A 341 -24.27 -4.49 7.52
C VAL A 341 -25.17 -3.24 7.49
N GLU A 342 -25.87 -2.97 8.58
CA GLU A 342 -26.78 -1.83 8.72
C GLU A 342 -26.03 -0.49 8.60
N VAL A 343 -24.79 -0.43 9.12
CA VAL A 343 -23.92 0.77 9.01
C VAL A 343 -23.42 0.96 7.59
N ALA A 344 -22.98 -0.13 6.93
CA ALA A 344 -22.56 -0.06 5.53
C ALA A 344 -23.74 0.33 4.61
N ASP A 345 -24.94 -0.23 4.85
CA ASP A 345 -26.16 0.13 4.13
C ASP A 345 -26.60 1.58 4.37
N GLU A 346 -26.36 2.10 5.59
CA GLU A 346 -26.61 3.51 5.91
C GLU A 346 -25.71 4.43 5.10
N ALA A 347 -24.41 4.11 4.99
CA ALA A 347 -23.49 4.87 4.17
C ALA A 347 -23.94 4.93 2.69
N ILE A 348 -24.42 3.80 2.16
CA ILE A 348 -24.96 3.74 0.78
C ILE A 348 -26.23 4.60 0.65
N ARG A 349 -27.16 4.51 1.61
CA ARG A 349 -28.40 5.32 1.61
C ARG A 349 -28.13 6.82 1.72
N GLN A 350 -27.19 7.18 2.60
CA GLN A 350 -26.77 8.57 2.84
C GLN A 350 -25.96 9.11 1.65
N GLY A 351 -25.34 8.24 0.84
CA GLY A 351 -24.40 8.62 -0.21
C GLY A 351 -23.08 9.18 0.34
N SER A 352 -22.71 8.80 1.57
CA SER A 352 -21.54 9.34 2.28
C SER A 352 -21.07 8.39 3.38
N THR A 353 -19.76 8.32 3.60
CA THR A 353 -19.15 7.59 4.72
C THR A 353 -18.97 8.45 5.97
N ILE A 354 -19.25 9.75 5.88
CA ILE A 354 -19.00 10.73 6.94
C ILE A 354 -20.04 10.56 8.04
N LEU A 355 -19.56 10.49 9.29
CA LEU A 355 -20.32 10.21 10.51
C LEU A 355 -21.00 8.82 10.51
N VAL A 356 -20.69 7.96 9.55
CA VAL A 356 -21.25 6.61 9.43
C VAL A 356 -20.20 5.53 9.57
N GLN A 357 -19.11 5.61 8.76
CA GLN A 357 -18.08 4.58 8.76
C GLN A 357 -17.18 4.67 9.98
N PRO A 358 -17.13 3.63 10.84
CA PRO A 358 -16.19 3.57 11.94
C PRO A 358 -14.78 3.21 11.45
N VAL A 359 -13.76 3.83 12.06
CA VAL A 359 -12.33 3.57 11.82
C VAL A 359 -11.64 3.31 13.15
N ASP A 360 -11.90 2.15 13.73
CA ASP A 360 -11.25 1.69 14.95
C ASP A 360 -9.97 0.92 14.61
N THR A 361 -8.89 1.65 14.40
CA THR A 361 -7.57 1.10 14.04
C THR A 361 -6.50 1.56 15.01
N ASP A 362 -5.39 0.79 15.10
CA ASP A 362 -4.24 1.13 15.95
C ASP A 362 -3.69 2.53 15.65
N ALA A 363 -3.68 2.94 14.38
CA ALA A 363 -3.20 4.25 13.96
C ALA A 363 -4.06 5.38 14.51
N VAL A 364 -5.39 5.25 14.39
CA VAL A 364 -6.35 6.21 14.92
C VAL A 364 -6.27 6.27 16.43
N GLY A 365 -6.24 5.11 17.11
CA GLY A 365 -6.14 5.05 18.56
C GLY A 365 -4.89 5.74 19.11
N GLN A 366 -3.72 5.52 18.48
CA GLN A 366 -2.47 6.19 18.87
C GLN A 366 -2.52 7.70 18.60
N ALA A 367 -3.07 8.10 17.45
CA ALA A 367 -3.15 9.51 17.10
C ALA A 367 -4.13 10.30 18.00
N LEU A 368 -5.26 9.70 18.43
CA LEU A 368 -6.16 10.30 19.41
C LEU A 368 -5.51 10.50 20.79
N GLN A 369 -4.50 9.69 21.12
CA GLN A 369 -3.65 9.88 22.31
C GLN A 369 -2.55 10.94 22.11
N GLY A 370 -2.52 11.62 20.95
CA GLY A 370 -1.56 12.67 20.65
C GLY A 370 -0.27 12.17 19.97
N ALA A 371 -0.16 10.88 19.65
CA ALA A 371 1.01 10.33 19.00
C ALA A 371 1.03 10.65 17.48
N THR A 372 2.23 10.80 16.96
CA THR A 372 2.50 10.93 15.51
C THR A 372 3.47 9.83 15.12
N GLY A 373 3.19 9.11 14.06
CA GLY A 373 4.05 7.99 13.67
C GLY A 373 3.65 7.33 12.36
N THR A 374 4.28 6.17 12.15
CA THR A 374 4.00 5.28 11.03
C THR A 374 3.92 3.84 11.54
N LEU A 375 3.03 3.04 10.97
CA LEU A 375 2.92 1.62 11.31
C LEU A 375 2.34 0.82 10.14
N ILE A 376 2.43 -0.51 10.25
CA ILE A 376 1.77 -1.43 9.33
C ILE A 376 0.69 -2.15 10.14
N THR A 377 -0.57 -1.94 9.78
CA THR A 377 -1.72 -2.53 10.45
C THR A 377 -2.84 -2.81 9.46
N GLU A 378 -3.89 -3.47 9.91
CA GLU A 378 -5.14 -3.58 9.15
C GLU A 378 -5.92 -2.26 9.24
N ASP A 379 -6.56 -1.89 8.15
CA ASP A 379 -7.41 -0.72 8.05
C ASP A 379 -8.90 -1.08 8.24
N TYR A 380 -9.78 -0.09 8.06
CA TYR A 380 -11.24 -0.27 8.19
C TYR A 380 -11.86 -1.14 7.07
N GLU A 381 -11.11 -1.41 5.98
CA GLU A 381 -11.48 -2.33 4.90
C GLU A 381 -10.96 -3.76 5.15
N GLY A 382 -10.26 -4.00 6.26
CA GLY A 382 -9.63 -5.28 6.58
C GLY A 382 -8.36 -5.56 5.77
N ARG A 383 -7.81 -4.55 5.10
CA ARG A 383 -6.60 -4.66 4.30
C ARG A 383 -5.38 -4.30 5.12
N ARG A 384 -4.29 -5.03 4.90
CA ARG A 384 -3.01 -4.71 5.53
C ARG A 384 -2.35 -3.54 4.80
N THR A 385 -2.18 -2.42 5.49
CA THR A 385 -1.72 -1.15 4.93
C THR A 385 -0.50 -0.59 5.66
N LEU A 386 0.31 0.20 4.94
CA LEU A 386 1.27 1.12 5.54
C LEU A 386 0.51 2.42 5.84
N GLN A 387 0.62 2.90 7.08
CA GLN A 387 -0.10 4.06 7.55
C GLN A 387 0.86 5.08 8.17
N ALA A 388 0.62 6.38 7.86
CA ALA A 388 1.23 7.51 8.55
C ALA A 388 0.11 8.32 9.21
N TYR A 389 0.18 8.55 10.50
CA TYR A 389 -0.89 9.15 11.29
C TYR A 389 -0.41 10.31 12.17
N SER A 390 -1.28 11.26 12.44
CA SER A 390 -1.07 12.32 13.43
C SER A 390 -2.38 12.93 13.88
N PRO A 391 -2.43 13.54 15.08
CA PRO A 391 -3.48 14.49 15.40
C PRO A 391 -3.41 15.71 14.49
N VAL A 392 -4.57 16.35 14.23
CA VAL A 392 -4.69 17.65 13.56
C VAL A 392 -4.85 18.71 14.63
N GLN A 393 -3.94 19.67 14.70
CA GLN A 393 -3.93 20.69 15.73
C GLN A 393 -4.86 21.86 15.36
N THR A 394 -6.12 21.72 15.69
CA THR A 394 -7.14 22.77 15.50
C THR A 394 -7.86 23.05 16.80
N ALA A 395 -8.13 24.33 17.08
CA ALA A 395 -8.86 24.69 18.30
C ALA A 395 -10.30 24.12 18.28
N GLY A 396 -10.69 23.43 19.33
CA GLY A 396 -12.05 22.87 19.49
C GLY A 396 -12.34 21.56 18.74
N LEU A 397 -11.38 21.01 17.97
CA LEU A 397 -11.55 19.78 17.20
C LEU A 397 -10.43 18.80 17.54
N ASN A 398 -10.79 17.56 17.84
CA ASN A 398 -9.87 16.46 18.11
C ASN A 398 -9.85 15.48 16.94
N TRP A 399 -9.38 15.97 15.79
CA TRP A 399 -9.31 15.15 14.59
C TRP A 399 -7.97 14.45 14.45
N VAL A 400 -8.01 13.32 13.79
CA VAL A 400 -6.85 12.52 13.41
C VAL A 400 -6.81 12.40 11.90
N LEU A 401 -5.63 12.61 11.32
CA LEU A 401 -5.37 12.39 9.90
C LEU A 401 -4.49 11.15 9.72
N VAL A 402 -4.95 10.24 8.88
CA VAL A 402 -4.23 9.02 8.48
C VAL A 402 -4.06 9.02 6.97
N ALA A 403 -2.83 8.88 6.50
CA ALA A 403 -2.51 8.57 5.11
C ALA A 403 -2.11 7.10 5.03
N LYS A 404 -2.75 6.33 4.16
CA LYS A 404 -2.53 4.88 4.02
C LYS A 404 -2.31 4.46 2.58
N ILE A 405 -1.66 3.30 2.39
CA ILE A 405 -1.55 2.59 1.11
C ILE A 405 -1.44 1.09 1.38
N ASP A 406 -1.99 0.24 0.52
CA ASP A 406 -1.93 -1.20 0.66
C ASP A 406 -0.49 -1.73 0.61
N VAL A 407 -0.16 -2.66 1.51
CA VAL A 407 1.14 -3.36 1.53
C VAL A 407 1.42 -4.03 0.19
N ALA A 408 0.38 -4.60 -0.44
CA ALA A 408 0.51 -5.29 -1.73
C ALA A 408 0.94 -4.33 -2.85
N GLU A 409 0.41 -3.11 -2.88
CA GLU A 409 0.79 -2.08 -3.85
C GLU A 409 2.18 -1.51 -3.53
N ALA A 410 2.42 -1.13 -2.29
CA ALA A 410 3.67 -0.54 -1.84
C ALA A 410 4.88 -1.44 -2.15
N PHE A 411 4.72 -2.76 -2.04
CA PHE A 411 5.78 -3.73 -2.33
C PHE A 411 5.69 -4.40 -3.71
N ALA A 412 4.78 -3.98 -4.59
CA ALA A 412 4.68 -4.51 -5.95
C ALA A 412 6.01 -4.43 -6.75
N PRO A 413 6.85 -3.36 -6.63
CA PRO A 413 8.16 -3.32 -7.27
C PRO A 413 9.10 -4.42 -6.78
N VAL A 414 9.04 -4.81 -5.49
CA VAL A 414 9.85 -5.92 -4.94
C VAL A 414 9.42 -7.26 -5.54
N ALA A 415 8.12 -7.48 -5.70
CA ALA A 415 7.61 -8.70 -6.32
C ALA A 415 8.09 -8.82 -7.79
N THR A 416 8.07 -7.72 -8.53
CA THR A 416 8.58 -7.66 -9.91
C THR A 416 10.09 -7.92 -9.95
N PHE A 417 10.86 -7.31 -9.04
CA PHE A 417 12.30 -7.56 -8.91
C PHE A 417 12.57 -9.03 -8.60
N THR A 418 11.84 -9.64 -7.67
CA THR A 418 12.00 -11.05 -7.30
C THR A 418 11.73 -11.97 -8.49
N ARG A 419 10.69 -11.70 -9.27
CA ARG A 419 10.38 -12.47 -10.49
C ARG A 419 11.51 -12.36 -11.51
N THR A 420 12.03 -11.17 -11.74
CA THR A 420 13.16 -10.92 -12.66
C THR A 420 14.43 -11.62 -12.18
N LEU A 421 14.69 -11.60 -10.86
CA LEU A 421 15.82 -12.28 -10.24
C LEU A 421 15.74 -13.81 -10.43
N VAL A 422 14.57 -14.41 -10.23
CA VAL A 422 14.36 -15.85 -10.44
C VAL A 422 14.59 -16.21 -11.90
N LEU A 423 14.03 -15.45 -12.85
CA LEU A 423 14.21 -15.69 -14.28
C LEU A 423 15.69 -15.56 -14.71
N SER A 424 16.39 -14.52 -14.22
CA SER A 424 17.82 -14.35 -14.50
C SER A 424 18.67 -15.45 -13.86
N THR A 425 18.32 -15.93 -12.68
CA THR A 425 18.98 -17.07 -12.03
C THR A 425 18.87 -18.33 -12.89
N VAL A 426 17.67 -18.65 -13.37
CA VAL A 426 17.45 -19.80 -14.26
C VAL A 426 18.28 -19.67 -15.54
N ALA A 427 18.32 -18.47 -16.14
CA ALA A 427 19.13 -18.22 -17.33
C ALA A 427 20.63 -18.39 -17.05
N ILE A 428 21.15 -17.87 -15.93
CA ILE A 428 22.56 -18.02 -15.54
C ILE A 428 22.89 -19.50 -15.31
N VAL A 429 22.05 -20.24 -14.61
CA VAL A 429 22.26 -21.68 -14.38
C VAL A 429 22.32 -22.43 -15.70
N LEU A 430 21.45 -22.11 -16.67
CA LEU A 430 21.48 -22.72 -18.00
C LEU A 430 22.80 -22.42 -18.73
N VAL A 431 23.26 -21.16 -18.71
CA VAL A 431 24.54 -20.75 -19.32
C VAL A 431 25.72 -21.47 -18.66
N VAL A 432 25.72 -21.58 -17.32
CA VAL A 432 26.76 -22.30 -16.57
C VAL A 432 26.74 -23.79 -16.94
N CYS A 433 25.58 -24.43 -17.08
CA CYS A 433 25.46 -25.81 -17.52
C CYS A 433 26.04 -26.01 -18.93
N ILE A 434 25.70 -25.12 -19.87
CA ILE A 434 26.23 -25.17 -21.24
C ILE A 434 27.76 -24.97 -21.22
N ALA A 435 28.26 -23.98 -20.51
CA ALA A 435 29.69 -23.73 -20.37
C ALA A 435 30.43 -24.92 -19.75
N ALA A 436 29.88 -25.52 -18.70
CA ALA A 436 30.44 -26.71 -18.07
C ALA A 436 30.50 -27.92 -19.03
N LEU A 437 29.47 -28.12 -19.85
CA LEU A 437 29.46 -29.17 -20.88
C LEU A 437 30.53 -28.90 -21.96
N LEU A 438 30.72 -27.67 -22.37
CA LEU A 438 31.76 -27.28 -23.32
C LEU A 438 33.16 -27.48 -22.72
N LEU A 439 33.39 -27.01 -21.50
CA LEU A 439 34.64 -27.21 -20.77
C LEU A 439 34.96 -28.70 -20.59
N ALA A 440 33.92 -29.51 -20.25
CA ALA A 440 34.08 -30.96 -20.15
C ALA A 440 34.53 -31.60 -21.48
N ARG A 441 34.04 -31.09 -22.61
CA ARG A 441 34.50 -31.55 -23.94
C ARG A 441 35.94 -31.16 -24.23
N VAL A 442 36.33 -29.96 -23.83
CA VAL A 442 37.67 -29.44 -24.14
C VAL A 442 38.73 -30.04 -23.21
N PHE A 443 38.46 -30.14 -21.91
CA PHE A 443 39.47 -30.55 -20.92
C PHE A 443 39.38 -32.03 -20.51
N VAL A 444 38.20 -32.60 -20.34
CA VAL A 444 38.07 -33.98 -19.81
C VAL A 444 38.26 -35.04 -20.87
N ARG A 445 37.83 -34.80 -22.12
CA ARG A 445 38.00 -35.77 -23.21
C ARG A 445 39.46 -36.08 -23.54
N PRO A 446 40.40 -35.13 -23.69
CA PRO A 446 41.81 -35.41 -23.90
C PRO A 446 42.41 -36.22 -22.75
N ILE A 447 42.12 -35.87 -21.49
CA ILE A 447 42.61 -36.59 -20.31
C ILE A 447 42.17 -38.05 -20.34
N ARG A 448 40.87 -38.33 -20.61
CA ARG A 448 40.38 -39.71 -20.71
C ARG A 448 41.00 -40.52 -21.84
N ARG A 449 41.33 -39.86 -22.97
CA ARG A 449 42.04 -40.56 -24.08
C ARG A 449 43.44 -40.92 -23.67
N LEU A 450 44.14 -40.07 -22.94
CA LEU A 450 45.47 -40.37 -22.40
C LEU A 450 45.42 -41.50 -21.34
N GLU A 451 44.38 -41.48 -20.47
CA GLU A 451 44.12 -42.52 -19.48
C GLU A 451 43.90 -43.88 -20.17
N ALA A 452 43.03 -43.95 -21.16
CA ALA A 452 42.74 -45.18 -21.91
C ALA A 452 43.99 -45.68 -22.70
N GLY A 453 44.79 -44.76 -23.29
CA GLY A 453 46.05 -45.14 -23.92
C GLY A 453 47.08 -45.69 -22.94
N ALA A 454 47.16 -45.07 -21.73
CA ALA A 454 48.03 -45.58 -20.68
C ALA A 454 47.64 -46.97 -20.16
N GLU A 455 46.32 -47.25 -20.07
CA GLU A 455 45.82 -48.59 -19.72
C GLU A 455 46.19 -49.65 -20.80
N GLN A 456 46.12 -49.28 -22.10
CA GLN A 456 46.54 -50.15 -23.22
C GLN A 456 48.03 -50.46 -23.15
N ILE A 457 48.88 -49.45 -22.92
CA ILE A 457 50.33 -49.66 -22.74
C ILE A 457 50.58 -50.55 -21.50
N GLY A 458 49.83 -50.33 -20.38
CA GLY A 458 49.93 -51.17 -19.18
C GLY A 458 49.48 -52.62 -19.41
N ALA A 459 48.62 -52.87 -20.37
CA ALA A 459 48.22 -54.22 -20.81
C ALA A 459 49.18 -54.89 -21.78
N GLY A 460 50.27 -54.21 -22.15
CA GLY A 460 51.31 -54.74 -23.06
C GLY A 460 51.12 -54.39 -24.53
N ASP A 461 50.15 -53.57 -24.86
CA ASP A 461 49.99 -53.03 -26.23
C ASP A 461 50.77 -51.75 -26.34
N PHE A 462 51.95 -51.83 -26.93
CA PHE A 462 52.85 -50.65 -27.13
C PHE A 462 52.66 -49.98 -28.50
N ASP A 463 51.74 -50.49 -29.34
CA ASP A 463 51.45 -49.90 -30.67
C ASP A 463 50.29 -48.89 -30.59
N VAL A 464 50.25 -48.10 -29.51
CA VAL A 464 49.20 -47.10 -29.26
C VAL A 464 49.69 -45.74 -29.73
N GLU A 465 49.02 -45.17 -30.73
CA GLU A 465 49.23 -43.80 -31.20
C GLU A 465 47.94 -42.99 -31.02
N LEU A 466 47.97 -41.98 -30.09
CA LEU A 466 46.86 -41.08 -29.84
C LEU A 466 46.86 -39.88 -30.81
N PRO A 467 45.69 -39.50 -31.39
CA PRO A 467 45.62 -38.36 -32.29
C PRO A 467 45.90 -37.04 -31.56
N VAL A 468 46.85 -36.24 -32.04
CA VAL A 468 47.15 -34.91 -31.53
C VAL A 468 46.13 -33.92 -32.09
N THR A 469 45.06 -33.66 -31.30
CA THR A 469 43.89 -32.85 -31.71
C THR A 469 43.95 -31.40 -31.24
N SER A 470 44.93 -31.03 -30.39
CA SER A 470 45.07 -29.72 -29.77
C SER A 470 46.49 -29.16 -30.00
N ARG A 471 46.64 -27.83 -29.94
CA ARG A 471 47.92 -27.14 -30.03
C ARG A 471 48.37 -26.52 -28.69
N ASP A 472 47.72 -26.91 -27.62
CA ASP A 472 47.98 -26.50 -26.23
C ASP A 472 48.79 -27.57 -25.48
N GLU A 473 48.85 -27.43 -24.16
CA GLU A 473 49.58 -28.34 -23.26
C GLU A 473 49.05 -29.79 -23.37
N PHE A 474 47.79 -29.99 -23.74
CA PHE A 474 47.24 -31.34 -24.02
C PHE A 474 47.80 -31.93 -25.29
N GLY A 475 48.01 -31.11 -26.31
CA GLY A 475 48.68 -31.53 -27.54
C GLY A 475 50.13 -31.89 -27.30
N ASP A 476 50.85 -31.12 -26.46
CA ASP A 476 52.22 -31.43 -26.05
C ASP A 476 52.30 -32.73 -25.24
N LEU A 477 51.36 -32.91 -24.31
CA LEU A 477 51.28 -34.13 -23.52
C LEU A 477 50.97 -35.36 -24.38
N THR A 478 50.07 -35.22 -25.37
CA THR A 478 49.76 -36.30 -26.33
C THR A 478 50.99 -36.66 -27.18
N ARG A 479 51.77 -35.69 -27.62
CA ARG A 479 53.03 -35.93 -28.38
C ARG A 479 54.07 -36.64 -27.50
N ALA A 480 54.24 -36.20 -26.25
CA ALA A 480 55.13 -36.84 -25.30
C ALA A 480 54.72 -38.29 -25.00
N PHE A 481 53.40 -38.53 -24.87
CA PHE A 481 52.85 -39.87 -24.69
C PHE A 481 53.13 -40.76 -25.89
N ASN A 482 52.86 -40.33 -27.12
CA ASN A 482 53.15 -41.06 -28.33
C ASN A 482 54.64 -41.39 -28.47
N GLN A 483 55.53 -40.42 -28.12
CA GLN A 483 56.97 -40.65 -28.10
C GLN A 483 57.38 -41.72 -27.08
N MET A 484 56.75 -41.70 -25.89
CA MET A 484 56.96 -42.74 -24.88
C MET A 484 56.50 -44.12 -25.39
N SER A 485 55.29 -44.21 -25.97
CA SER A 485 54.76 -45.47 -26.57
C SER A 485 55.69 -46.04 -27.60
N SER A 486 56.15 -45.23 -28.57
CA SER A 486 57.11 -45.61 -29.61
C SER A 486 58.46 -46.07 -29.03
N ASN A 487 58.95 -45.38 -28.01
CA ASN A 487 60.20 -45.80 -27.31
C ASN A 487 60.04 -47.16 -26.63
N LEU A 488 58.89 -47.40 -25.98
CA LEU A 488 58.59 -48.67 -25.35
C LEU A 488 58.47 -49.79 -26.39
N GLN A 489 57.78 -49.56 -27.49
CA GLN A 489 57.66 -50.52 -28.59
C GLN A 489 59.03 -50.88 -29.16
N THR A 490 59.94 -49.86 -29.37
CA THR A 490 61.30 -50.11 -29.83
C THR A 490 62.09 -50.91 -28.84
N LYS A 491 61.98 -50.65 -27.56
CA LYS A 491 62.65 -51.42 -26.51
C LYS A 491 62.18 -52.87 -26.44
N GLU A 492 60.85 -53.05 -26.54
CA GLU A 492 60.29 -54.43 -26.53
C GLU A 492 60.73 -55.24 -27.73
N ARG A 493 60.81 -54.62 -28.95
CA ARG A 493 61.37 -55.25 -30.14
C ARG A 493 62.82 -55.62 -29.95
N GLN A 494 63.63 -54.67 -29.42
CA GLN A 494 65.07 -54.95 -29.15
C GLN A 494 65.25 -56.11 -28.14
N LEU A 495 64.42 -56.12 -27.05
CA LEU A 495 64.45 -57.21 -26.10
C LEU A 495 64.06 -58.55 -26.73
N THR A 496 63.06 -58.54 -27.59
CA THR A 496 62.59 -59.74 -28.30
C THR A 496 63.64 -60.23 -29.26
N GLU A 497 64.29 -59.36 -30.01
CA GLU A 497 65.43 -59.67 -30.90
C GLU A 497 66.62 -60.22 -30.08
N GLN A 498 67.00 -59.55 -28.99
CA GLN A 498 68.08 -60.04 -28.11
C GLN A 498 67.77 -61.44 -27.50
N ARG A 499 66.56 -61.66 -27.12
CA ARG A 499 66.12 -63.01 -26.64
C ARG A 499 66.19 -64.05 -27.73
N ALA A 500 65.76 -63.70 -28.95
CA ALA A 500 65.83 -64.58 -30.05
C ALA A 500 67.32 -64.91 -30.48
N GLU A 501 68.16 -63.86 -30.43
CA GLU A 501 69.59 -64.02 -30.67
C GLU A 501 70.28 -64.85 -29.59
N ASN A 502 70.05 -64.57 -28.33
CA ASN A 502 70.52 -65.40 -27.20
C ASN A 502 70.04 -66.85 -27.31
N HIS A 503 68.79 -67.06 -27.70
CA HIS A 503 68.28 -68.41 -27.95
C HIS A 503 68.98 -69.14 -29.09
N ARG A 504 69.29 -68.45 -30.21
CA ARG A 504 70.05 -68.99 -31.33
C ARG A 504 71.49 -69.30 -30.89
N LEU A 505 72.14 -68.37 -30.17
CA LEU A 505 73.49 -68.61 -29.65
C LEU A 505 73.53 -69.82 -28.68
N LEU A 506 72.59 -70.00 -27.82
CA LEU A 506 72.48 -71.14 -26.92
C LEU A 506 72.26 -72.45 -27.73
N LEU A 507 71.44 -72.45 -28.76
CA LEU A 507 71.24 -73.60 -29.66
C LEU A 507 72.47 -73.96 -30.47
N SER A 508 73.35 -73.01 -30.71
CA SER A 508 74.64 -73.26 -31.39
C SER A 508 75.69 -73.94 -30.52
N LEU A 509 75.52 -73.84 -29.19
CA LEU A 509 76.43 -74.37 -28.18
C LEU A 509 75.96 -75.68 -27.58
N MET A 510 74.67 -76.00 -27.58
CA MET A 510 74.06 -77.21 -27.02
C MET A 510 72.77 -77.63 -27.74
N PRO A 511 72.50 -78.91 -27.86
CA PRO A 511 71.31 -79.48 -28.52
C PRO A 511 70.02 -79.01 -27.76
N GLU A 512 68.90 -78.83 -28.57
CA GLU A 512 67.63 -78.30 -28.05
C GLU A 512 67.09 -79.01 -26.80
N PRO A 513 67.19 -80.36 -26.69
CA PRO A 513 66.74 -81.03 -25.45
C PRO A 513 67.54 -80.67 -24.21
N VAL A 514 68.79 -80.34 -24.32
CA VAL A 514 69.70 -79.87 -23.26
C VAL A 514 69.40 -78.45 -22.89
N LEU A 515 69.04 -77.62 -23.85
CA LEU A 515 68.70 -76.19 -23.61
C LEU A 515 67.37 -76.03 -22.86
N GLU A 516 66.35 -76.94 -23.16
CA GLU A 516 65.09 -76.92 -22.43
C GLU A 516 65.30 -77.25 -20.98
N ARG A 517 66.06 -78.32 -20.66
CA ARG A 517 66.33 -78.72 -19.27
C ARG A 517 67.18 -77.72 -18.51
N TYR A 518 68.12 -77.01 -19.16
CA TYR A 518 68.90 -75.87 -18.59
C TYR A 518 67.99 -74.69 -18.24
N ARG A 519 66.99 -74.39 -19.04
CA ARG A 519 65.98 -73.38 -18.80
C ARG A 519 65.04 -73.73 -17.64
N ASP A 520 64.74 -75.02 -17.45
CA ASP A 520 63.93 -75.51 -16.32
C ASP A 520 64.70 -75.60 -15.03
N GLY A 521 65.98 -75.14 -15.02
CA GLY A 521 66.80 -75.04 -13.83
C GLY A 521 67.51 -76.29 -13.40
N GLU A 522 67.64 -77.29 -14.31
CA GLU A 522 68.44 -78.48 -14.02
C GLU A 522 69.92 -78.12 -14.06
N GLU A 523 70.61 -78.13 -12.89
CA GLU A 523 72.03 -77.89 -12.80
C GLU A 523 72.94 -79.02 -13.30
N ASN A 524 72.47 -80.27 -13.38
CA ASN A 524 73.19 -81.43 -13.85
C ASN A 524 72.40 -82.16 -14.96
N ILE A 525 72.73 -81.85 -16.18
CA ILE A 525 72.11 -82.49 -17.32
C ILE A 525 73.07 -83.55 -17.82
N ALA A 526 72.87 -84.80 -17.30
CA ALA A 526 73.64 -85.97 -17.69
C ALA A 526 72.72 -87.15 -18.06
N GLU A 527 72.90 -87.78 -19.16
CA GLU A 527 72.23 -89.06 -19.54
C GLU A 527 73.23 -90.14 -19.65
N GLU A 528 72.93 -91.26 -18.99
CA GLU A 528 73.79 -92.45 -19.07
C GLU A 528 73.36 -93.30 -20.27
N HIS A 529 74.28 -93.40 -21.20
CA HIS A 529 74.08 -94.27 -22.37
C HIS A 529 74.98 -95.48 -22.31
N GLN A 530 74.48 -96.67 -22.48
CA GLN A 530 75.23 -97.90 -22.63
C GLN A 530 75.78 -97.99 -24.05
N ASP A 531 77.12 -98.25 -24.19
CA ASP A 531 77.79 -98.42 -25.42
C ASP A 531 77.92 -97.15 -26.34
N VAL A 532 78.55 -96.12 -25.80
CA VAL A 532 78.84 -94.87 -26.57
C VAL A 532 80.21 -94.97 -27.28
N THR A 533 80.22 -94.81 -28.61
CA THR A 533 81.44 -94.57 -29.39
C THR A 533 81.62 -93.14 -29.61
N VAL A 534 82.70 -92.55 -29.06
CA VAL A 534 83.04 -91.14 -29.23
C VAL A 534 84.11 -91.06 -30.39
N LEU A 535 83.76 -90.41 -31.49
CA LEU A 535 84.63 -90.12 -32.58
C LEU A 535 85.12 -88.68 -32.53
N PHE A 536 86.43 -88.42 -32.34
CA PHE A 536 87.04 -87.11 -32.50
C PHE A 536 87.61 -87.02 -33.92
N ALA A 537 87.09 -86.16 -34.69
CA ALA A 537 87.62 -85.81 -36.00
C ALA A 537 88.12 -84.30 -36.03
N ASN A 538 89.35 -84.15 -36.31
CA ASN A 538 89.87 -82.82 -36.56
C ASN A 538 89.84 -82.59 -38.10
N VAL A 539 89.19 -81.53 -38.50
CA VAL A 539 89.11 -81.15 -39.92
C VAL A 539 90.03 -79.95 -40.15
N ASP A 540 91.18 -80.16 -40.70
CA ASP A 540 92.08 -79.07 -41.10
C ASP A 540 91.52 -78.45 -42.38
N GLY A 541 91.25 -77.09 -42.31
CA GLY A 541 90.95 -76.24 -43.47
C GLY A 541 89.56 -75.58 -43.47
N LEU A 542 88.98 -75.19 -42.36
CA LEU A 542 87.82 -74.27 -42.28
C LEU A 542 88.30 -72.97 -41.58
N ASP A 543 88.79 -72.01 -42.39
CA ASP A 543 88.97 -70.62 -42.03
C ASP A 543 87.66 -69.83 -42.15
#